data_bb6564ab122a1c8931a5c29d82f696c6
#
_entry.id   bb6564ab122a1c8931a5c29d82f696c6
#
_cell.length_a   1.000
_cell.length_b   1.000
_cell.length_c   1.000
_cell.angle_alpha   90.00
_cell.angle_beta   90.00
_cell.angle_gamma   90.00
#
_symmetry.space_group_name_H-M   'P 1'
#
loop_
_entity.id
_entity.type
_entity.pdbx_description
1 polymer ?
#
loop_
_entity_poly.entity_id
_entity_poly.type
_entity_poly.pdbx_seq_one_letter_code
_entity_poly.pdbx_strand_id
1 'polypeptide(L)'
;MKAYELLSSPDTWCQESPAEDAHGNRVPAFHPHAVKWCALGAIQKTYPPLQWEQAMDRVLRALSVSEKGIRQLSKSDKACCLMEWNDDQNSSFREIREILLEVDL
;
A
#
# COMPACT_ATOMS: atom_id res chain seq x y z
N MET A 1 -2.72 5.75 -13.65
CA MET A 1 -3.62 4.96 -12.78
C MET A 1 -3.29 5.24 -11.33
N LYS A 2 -4.27 5.36 -10.50
CA LYS A 2 -4.10 5.54 -9.05
C LYS A 2 -4.05 4.17 -8.36
N ALA A 3 -3.43 4.11 -7.19
CA ALA A 3 -3.39 2.87 -6.40
C ALA A 3 -4.80 2.39 -6.04
N TYR A 4 -5.72 3.30 -5.67
CA TYR A 4 -7.10 2.90 -5.37
C TYR A 4 -7.85 2.35 -6.60
N GLU A 5 -7.42 2.70 -7.79
CA GLU A 5 -7.98 2.14 -9.02
C GLU A 5 -7.46 0.73 -9.27
N LEU A 6 -6.18 0.49 -8.96
CA LEU A 6 -5.59 -0.85 -9.05
C LEU A 6 -6.29 -1.79 -8.06
N LEU A 7 -6.59 -1.31 -6.85
CA LEU A 7 -7.33 -2.05 -5.83
C LEU A 7 -8.83 -1.87 -6.03
N SER A 8 -9.32 -2.30 -7.18
CA SER A 8 -10.72 -2.07 -7.61
C SER A 8 -11.73 -2.99 -6.93
N SER A 9 -11.29 -4.16 -6.44
CA SER A 9 -12.16 -5.14 -5.77
C SER A 9 -11.34 -5.94 -4.76
N PRO A 10 -12.02 -6.65 -3.81
CA PRO A 10 -11.29 -7.51 -2.87
C PRO A 10 -10.40 -8.55 -3.56
N ASP A 11 -10.75 -8.95 -4.78
CA ASP A 11 -10.00 -9.95 -5.54
C ASP A 11 -8.63 -9.45 -6.01
N THR A 12 -8.40 -8.13 -6.00
CA THR A 12 -7.12 -7.54 -6.40
C THR A 12 -6.26 -7.12 -5.21
N TRP A 13 -6.69 -7.43 -3.99
CA TRP A 13 -5.98 -7.08 -2.76
C TRP A 13 -5.42 -8.32 -2.08
N CYS A 14 -4.22 -8.19 -1.50
CA CYS A 14 -3.62 -9.26 -0.70
C CYS A 14 -2.97 -8.71 0.57
N GLN A 15 -2.62 -9.64 1.46
CA GLN A 15 -1.89 -9.36 2.68
C GLN A 15 -0.60 -10.16 2.70
N GLU A 16 0.36 -9.75 3.55
CA GLU A 16 1.60 -10.47 3.83
C GLU A 16 2.64 -10.48 2.70
N SER A 17 2.36 -9.79 1.60
CA SER A 17 3.34 -9.62 0.51
C SER A 17 3.00 -8.38 -0.31
N PRO A 18 3.96 -7.80 -1.05
CA PRO A 18 3.68 -6.68 -1.93
C PRO A 18 2.67 -7.02 -3.02
N ALA A 19 2.72 -8.24 -3.54
CA ALA A 19 1.82 -8.72 -4.59
C ALA A 19 1.76 -10.23 -4.58
N GLU A 20 0.76 -10.77 -5.29
CA GLU A 20 0.61 -12.21 -5.52
C GLU A 20 0.24 -12.45 -6.98
N ASP A 21 0.67 -13.60 -7.49
CA ASP A 21 0.24 -14.07 -8.81
C ASP A 21 -1.10 -14.84 -8.71
N ALA A 22 -1.58 -15.35 -9.85
CA ALA A 22 -2.86 -16.07 -9.91
C ALA A 22 -2.86 -17.39 -9.10
N HIS A 23 -1.68 -17.91 -8.76
CA HIS A 23 -1.52 -19.13 -7.98
C HIS A 23 -1.31 -18.85 -6.49
N GLY A 24 -1.36 -17.59 -6.07
CA GLY A 24 -1.12 -17.21 -4.68
C GLY A 24 0.35 -17.15 -4.27
N ASN A 25 1.27 -17.21 -5.23
CA ASN A 25 2.68 -17.06 -4.95
C ASN A 25 3.02 -15.59 -4.68
N ARG A 26 3.84 -15.33 -3.68
CA ARG A 26 4.32 -13.99 -3.36
C ARG A 26 5.29 -13.53 -4.44
N VAL A 27 5.02 -12.35 -4.98
CA VAL A 27 5.84 -11.75 -6.04
C VAL A 27 6.06 -10.27 -5.76
N PRO A 28 7.10 -9.64 -6.34
CA PRO A 28 7.25 -8.19 -6.26
C PRO A 28 6.09 -7.46 -6.93
N ALA A 29 5.84 -6.22 -6.56
CA ALA A 29 4.75 -5.42 -7.10
C ALA A 29 4.81 -5.27 -8.63
N PHE A 30 6.01 -5.29 -9.19
CA PHE A 30 6.24 -5.13 -10.64
C PHE A 30 6.24 -6.44 -11.41
N HIS A 31 6.05 -7.57 -10.75
CA HIS A 31 6.09 -8.86 -11.43
C HIS A 31 5.01 -8.90 -12.51
N PRO A 32 5.32 -9.36 -13.73
CA PRO A 32 4.34 -9.35 -14.84
C PRO A 32 3.12 -10.22 -14.59
N HIS A 33 3.21 -11.20 -13.70
CA HIS A 33 2.09 -12.07 -13.34
C HIS A 33 1.37 -11.65 -12.06
N ALA A 34 1.72 -10.50 -11.47
CA ALA A 34 1.02 -10.00 -10.29
C ALA A 34 -0.43 -9.66 -10.64
N VAL A 35 -1.37 -10.17 -9.84
CA VAL A 35 -2.81 -9.94 -10.01
C VAL A 35 -3.48 -9.40 -8.74
N LYS A 36 -2.74 -9.39 -7.62
CA LYS A 36 -3.18 -8.82 -6.35
C LYS A 36 -2.04 -8.01 -5.76
N TRP A 37 -2.37 -6.94 -5.04
CA TRP A 37 -1.39 -6.07 -4.40
C TRP A 37 -1.84 -5.71 -3.00
N CYS A 38 -0.88 -5.52 -2.07
CA CYS A 38 -1.16 -4.84 -0.81
C CYS A 38 -1.15 -3.33 -1.05
N ALA A 39 -1.47 -2.54 -0.01
CA ALA A 39 -1.48 -1.08 -0.14
C ALA A 39 -0.14 -0.53 -0.62
N LEU A 40 0.97 -0.99 -0.01
CA LEU A 40 2.30 -0.57 -0.41
C LEU A 40 2.63 -1.01 -1.84
N GLY A 41 2.33 -2.28 -2.15
CA GLY A 41 2.56 -2.82 -3.50
C GLY A 41 1.78 -2.05 -4.57
N ALA A 42 0.55 -1.65 -4.28
CA ALA A 42 -0.27 -0.84 -5.18
C ALA A 42 0.37 0.53 -5.43
N ILE A 43 0.92 1.17 -4.39
CA ILE A 43 1.66 2.43 -4.52
C ILE A 43 2.90 2.22 -5.38
N GLN A 44 3.67 1.18 -5.11
CA GLN A 44 4.88 0.88 -5.88
C GLN A 44 4.58 0.62 -7.35
N LYS A 45 3.47 -0.05 -7.64
CA LYS A 45 3.07 -0.38 -9.01
C LYS A 45 2.61 0.85 -9.80
N THR A 46 1.96 1.81 -9.14
CA THR A 46 1.29 2.93 -9.81
C THR A 46 2.06 4.24 -9.78
N TYR A 47 3.08 4.38 -8.91
CA TYR A 47 3.85 5.61 -8.78
C TYR A 47 5.33 5.34 -9.02
N PRO A 48 6.08 6.32 -9.60
CA PRO A 48 7.52 6.18 -9.75
C PRO A 48 8.23 6.17 -8.38
N PRO A 49 9.39 5.49 -8.26
CA PRO A 49 10.09 5.36 -6.98
C PRO A 49 10.37 6.67 -6.25
N LEU A 50 10.62 7.77 -6.97
CA LEU A 50 10.86 9.07 -6.36
C LEU A 50 9.64 9.64 -5.64
N GLN A 51 8.44 9.12 -5.92
CA GLN A 51 7.20 9.57 -5.30
C GLN A 51 6.72 8.65 -4.18
N TRP A 52 7.38 7.51 -3.98
CA TRP A 52 6.91 6.53 -2.99
C TRP A 52 6.88 7.07 -1.56
N GLU A 53 7.94 7.79 -1.16
CA GLU A 53 8.01 8.31 0.21
C GLU A 53 6.93 9.35 0.47
N GLN A 54 6.69 10.25 -0.48
CA GLN A 54 5.60 11.24 -0.36
C GLN A 54 4.24 10.55 -0.27
N ALA A 55 4.03 9.50 -1.07
CA ALA A 55 2.79 8.73 -1.03
C ALA A 55 2.60 8.06 0.33
N MET A 56 3.66 7.44 0.86
CA MET A 56 3.62 6.82 2.19
C MET A 56 3.32 7.85 3.28
N ASP A 57 3.94 9.03 3.20
CA ASP A 57 3.69 10.11 4.16
C ASP A 57 2.22 10.53 4.19
N ARG A 58 1.58 10.60 3.02
CA ARG A 58 0.16 10.94 2.91
C ARG A 58 -0.72 9.90 3.60
N VAL A 59 -0.41 8.63 3.41
CA VAL A 59 -1.12 7.54 4.10
C VAL A 59 -0.92 7.63 5.61
N LEU A 60 0.31 7.83 6.06
CA LEU A 60 0.61 7.92 7.48
C LEU A 60 -0.13 9.08 8.15
N ARG A 61 -0.23 10.24 7.48
CA ARG A 61 -1.04 11.36 7.98
C ARG A 61 -2.51 10.99 8.12
N ALA A 62 -3.05 10.31 7.13
CA ALA A 62 -4.45 9.84 7.18
C ALA A 62 -4.67 8.83 8.31
N LEU A 63 -3.64 8.09 8.68
CA LEU A 63 -3.66 7.16 9.81
C LEU A 63 -3.34 7.85 11.15
N SER A 64 -3.32 9.18 11.17
CA SER A 64 -3.11 10.01 12.36
C SER A 64 -1.70 9.95 12.95
N VAL A 65 -0.71 9.60 12.16
CA VAL A 65 0.70 9.73 12.57
C VAL A 65 1.08 11.21 12.53
N SER A 66 1.69 11.70 13.62
CA SER A 66 2.07 13.11 13.70
C SER A 66 3.19 13.47 12.71
N GLU A 67 3.29 14.74 12.34
CA GLU A 67 4.37 15.21 11.47
C GLU A 67 5.75 14.92 12.07
N LYS A 68 5.88 15.09 13.38
CA LYS A 68 7.13 14.74 14.09
C LYS A 68 7.44 13.26 13.97
N GLY A 69 6.43 12.39 14.14
CA GLY A 69 6.58 10.95 13.99
C GLY A 69 7.01 10.58 12.58
N ILE A 70 6.36 11.16 11.56
CA ILE A 70 6.70 10.91 10.15
C ILE A 70 8.15 11.30 9.87
N ARG A 71 8.60 12.47 10.35
CA ARG A 71 9.97 12.93 10.13
C ARG A 71 11.02 12.06 10.81
N GLN A 72 10.65 11.34 11.86
CA GLN A 72 11.57 10.44 12.56
C GLN A 72 11.67 9.04 11.92
N LEU A 73 10.77 8.70 11.02
CA LEU A 73 10.77 7.40 10.35
C LEU A 73 11.66 7.43 9.12
N SER A 74 12.49 6.40 8.99
CA SER A 74 13.21 6.16 7.73
C SER A 74 12.21 5.74 6.65
N LYS A 75 12.63 5.78 5.39
CA LYS A 75 11.82 5.29 4.28
C LYS A 75 11.42 3.83 4.49
N SER A 76 12.37 3.01 4.97
CA SER A 76 12.14 1.60 5.27
C SER A 76 11.11 1.42 6.39
N ASP A 77 11.20 2.23 7.44
CA ASP A 77 10.23 2.18 8.54
C ASP A 77 8.83 2.60 8.10
N LYS A 78 8.74 3.59 7.22
CA LYS A 78 7.45 4.00 6.64
C LYS A 78 6.82 2.85 5.86
N ALA A 79 7.62 2.15 5.07
CA ALA A 79 7.15 0.97 4.33
C ALA A 79 6.65 -0.12 5.28
N CYS A 80 7.38 -0.38 6.37
CA CYS A 80 6.95 -1.34 7.39
C CYS A 80 5.62 -0.93 8.03
N CYS A 81 5.44 0.37 8.34
CA CYS A 81 4.18 0.86 8.90
C CYS A 81 2.99 0.60 7.96
N LEU A 82 3.17 0.85 6.66
CA LEU A 82 2.11 0.59 5.69
C LEU A 82 1.81 -0.91 5.58
N MET A 83 2.83 -1.76 5.60
CA MET A 83 2.64 -3.21 5.55
C MET A 83 1.91 -3.71 6.79
N GLU A 84 2.29 -3.24 7.98
CA GLU A 84 1.63 -3.61 9.23
C GLU A 84 0.16 -3.20 9.22
N TRP A 85 -0.13 -1.98 8.77
CA TRP A 85 -1.51 -1.51 8.63
C TRP A 85 -2.31 -2.39 7.67
N ASN A 86 -1.75 -2.67 6.50
CA ASN A 86 -2.42 -3.49 5.49
C ASN A 86 -2.67 -4.91 5.99
N ASP A 87 -1.71 -5.47 6.74
CA ASP A 87 -1.72 -6.87 7.15
C ASP A 87 -2.41 -7.11 8.49
N ASP A 88 -2.82 -6.05 9.18
CA ASP A 88 -3.54 -6.16 10.46
C ASP A 88 -4.81 -6.98 10.25
N GLN A 89 -5.07 -7.91 11.18
CA GLN A 89 -6.24 -8.78 11.09
C GLN A 89 -7.57 -8.02 11.13
N ASN A 90 -7.57 -6.79 11.66
CA ASN A 90 -8.74 -5.94 11.72
C ASN A 90 -8.88 -5.04 10.48
N SER A 91 -7.87 -5.02 9.61
CA SER A 91 -7.94 -4.26 8.37
C SER A 91 -8.73 -5.04 7.32
N SER A 92 -9.51 -4.31 6.54
CA SER A 92 -10.30 -4.86 5.44
C SER A 92 -9.91 -4.16 4.14
N PHE A 93 -10.18 -4.84 3.03
CA PHE A 93 -10.03 -4.23 1.70
C PHE A 93 -10.70 -2.86 1.63
N ARG A 94 -11.92 -2.75 2.16
CA ARG A 94 -12.69 -1.52 2.14
C ARG A 94 -11.96 -0.38 2.85
N GLU A 95 -11.44 -0.62 4.05
CA GLU A 95 -10.71 0.39 4.82
C GLU A 95 -9.43 0.82 4.11
N ILE A 96 -8.68 -0.14 3.57
CA ILE A 96 -7.46 0.14 2.81
C ILE A 96 -7.78 1.04 1.62
N ARG A 97 -8.79 0.67 0.85
CA ARG A 97 -9.18 1.44 -0.33
C ARG A 97 -9.71 2.82 0.02
N GLU A 98 -10.50 2.94 1.09
CA GLU A 98 -11.05 4.22 1.54
C GLU A 98 -9.95 5.21 1.91
N ILE A 99 -8.90 4.76 2.58
CA ILE A 99 -7.76 5.62 2.92
C ILE A 99 -7.05 6.09 1.65
N LEU A 100 -6.80 5.18 0.71
CA LEU A 100 -6.17 5.54 -0.56
C LEU A 100 -7.01 6.55 -1.35
N LEU A 101 -8.33 6.39 -1.36
CA LEU A 101 -9.26 7.35 -1.97
C LEU A 101 -9.19 8.71 -1.27
N GLU A 102 -9.20 8.72 0.05
CA GLU A 102 -9.17 9.96 0.85
C GLU A 102 -7.92 10.79 0.54
N VAL A 103 -6.77 10.14 0.39
CA VAL A 103 -5.51 10.83 0.11
C VAL A 103 -5.21 10.94 -1.38
N ASP A 104 -6.14 10.52 -2.22
CA ASP A 104 -6.05 10.60 -3.68
C ASP A 104 -4.81 9.89 -4.24
N LEU A 105 -4.54 8.71 -3.78
CA LEU A 105 -3.49 7.83 -4.27
C LEU A 105 -4.09 6.67 -5.07
#